data_edd9df98ff0486a3f4ac91fe549070dd
#
_entry.id   edd9df98ff0486a3f4ac91fe549070dd
#
_cell.length_a   1.000
_cell.length_b   1.000
_cell.length_c   1.000
_cell.angle_alpha   90.00
_cell.angle_beta   90.00
_cell.angle_gamma   90.00
#
_symmetry.space_group_name_H-M   'P 1'
#
loop_
_entity.id
_entity.type
_entity.pdbx_description
1 polymer ?
#
loop_
_entity_poly.entity_id
_entity_poly.type
_entity_poly.pdbx_seq_one_letter_code
_entity_poly.pdbx_strand_id
1 'polypeptide(L)'
;MKQLRITILIAGLLLMCICVSQAQQKKQVHHTGQSLAAAMARGQAVYTQVCLPCHMADGGGVQNMNPPLVGTTYVLGNKAALIKIVLHGFNEDVEINGNTYSNIMGAHDDLTDRQIADVLTYVRHSFGNKASIVNATEVSKVRAASKK
;
A
#
# COMPACT_ATOMS: atom_id res chain seq x y z
N MET A 1 6.27 21.91 -63.80
CA MET A 1 4.93 21.57 -63.22
C MET A 1 4.90 20.15 -62.63
N LYS A 2 5.47 19.12 -63.26
CA LYS A 2 5.48 17.76 -62.66
C LYS A 2 6.33 17.65 -61.38
N GLN A 3 7.48 18.29 -61.29
CA GLN A 3 8.33 18.23 -60.13
C GLN A 3 7.71 18.92 -58.88
N LEU A 4 7.03 20.04 -59.07
CA LEU A 4 6.34 20.74 -57.97
C LEU A 4 5.19 19.91 -57.38
N ARG A 5 4.49 19.12 -58.22
CA ARG A 5 3.40 18.23 -57.73
C ARG A 5 3.92 17.04 -56.92
N ILE A 6 5.09 16.53 -57.26
CA ILE A 6 5.75 15.41 -56.55
C ILE A 6 6.26 15.88 -55.17
N THR A 7 6.87 17.08 -55.08
CA THR A 7 7.32 17.63 -53.80
C THR A 7 6.14 17.92 -52.82
N ILE A 8 5.03 18.40 -53.31
CA ILE A 8 3.84 18.65 -52.49
C ILE A 8 3.26 17.34 -51.97
N LEU A 9 3.22 16.27 -52.77
CA LEU A 9 2.72 14.95 -52.40
C LEU A 9 3.62 14.29 -51.32
N ILE A 10 4.95 14.43 -51.42
CA ILE A 10 5.87 13.87 -50.48
C ILE A 10 5.81 14.65 -49.15
N ALA A 11 5.67 15.97 -49.19
CA ALA A 11 5.50 16.80 -48.00
C ALA A 11 4.20 16.49 -47.23
N GLY A 12 3.13 16.27 -47.99
CA GLY A 12 1.82 15.87 -47.41
C GLY A 12 1.85 14.49 -46.74
N LEU A 13 2.57 13.52 -47.33
CA LEU A 13 2.74 12.17 -46.78
C LEU A 13 3.58 12.17 -45.50
N LEU A 14 4.64 13.01 -45.46
CA LEU A 14 5.48 13.18 -44.26
C LEU A 14 4.72 13.86 -43.11
N LEU A 15 3.88 14.86 -43.39
CA LEU A 15 3.06 15.51 -42.37
C LEU A 15 2.03 14.54 -41.77
N MET A 16 1.44 13.65 -42.59
CA MET A 16 0.47 12.66 -42.14
C MET A 16 1.10 11.59 -41.23
N CYS A 17 2.36 11.21 -41.47
CA CYS A 17 3.09 10.26 -40.61
C CYS A 17 3.37 10.81 -39.21
N ILE A 18 3.61 12.12 -39.07
CA ILE A 18 3.91 12.74 -37.77
C ILE A 18 2.65 12.78 -36.87
N CYS A 19 1.48 12.99 -37.47
CA CYS A 19 0.22 13.01 -36.70
C CYS A 19 -0.19 11.64 -36.15
N VAL A 20 0.16 10.53 -36.80
CA VAL A 20 -0.17 9.18 -36.34
C VAL A 20 0.69 8.76 -35.15
N SER A 21 1.93 9.25 -35.06
CA SER A 21 2.86 8.90 -33.98
C SER A 21 2.45 9.48 -32.62
N GLN A 22 1.69 10.55 -32.57
CA GLN A 22 1.25 11.18 -31.31
C GLN A 22 -0.03 10.56 -30.72
N ALA A 23 -0.79 9.83 -31.51
CA ALA A 23 -2.03 9.19 -31.03
C ALA A 23 -1.79 7.90 -30.24
N GLN A 24 -0.61 7.29 -30.33
CA GLN A 24 -0.28 6.06 -29.61
C GLN A 24 0.28 6.26 -28.20
N GLN A 25 0.63 7.46 -27.80
CA GLN A 25 1.16 7.73 -26.44
C GLN A 25 0.10 7.84 -25.34
N LYS A 26 -1.20 7.77 -25.64
CA LYS A 26 -2.28 7.96 -24.67
C LYS A 26 -2.91 6.69 -24.10
N LYS A 27 -2.29 5.53 -24.24
CA LYS A 27 -2.86 4.27 -23.71
C LYS A 27 -1.84 3.43 -22.94
N GLN A 28 -0.92 4.05 -22.22
CA GLN A 28 -0.37 3.40 -21.04
C GLN A 28 -1.33 3.61 -19.89
N VAL A 29 -2.36 2.78 -19.83
CA VAL A 29 -3.02 2.48 -18.56
C VAL A 29 -1.93 1.91 -17.68
N HIS A 30 -1.40 2.75 -16.83
CA HIS A 30 -0.46 2.41 -15.80
C HIS A 30 -1.19 1.44 -14.84
N HIS A 31 -1.21 0.15 -15.18
CA HIS A 31 -1.25 -0.88 -14.16
C HIS A 31 0.08 -0.75 -13.42
N THR A 32 0.19 0.27 -12.60
CA THR A 32 1.24 0.34 -11.60
C THR A 32 1.00 -0.82 -10.65
N GLY A 33 1.57 -1.95 -10.97
CA GLY A 33 2.00 -2.84 -9.94
C GLY A 33 2.75 -1.93 -8.96
N GLN A 34 2.15 -1.67 -7.80
CA GLN A 34 2.72 -0.80 -6.78
C GLN A 34 4.12 -1.32 -6.49
N SER A 35 5.16 -0.57 -6.87
CA SER A 35 6.50 -1.01 -6.55
C SER A 35 6.62 -1.10 -5.04
N LEU A 36 7.22 -2.17 -4.53
CA LEU A 36 7.41 -2.38 -3.10
C LEU A 36 8.06 -1.14 -2.46
N ALA A 37 9.08 -0.57 -3.12
CA ALA A 37 9.77 0.62 -2.62
C ALA A 37 8.83 1.83 -2.43
N ALA A 38 7.94 2.08 -3.39
CA ALA A 38 6.99 3.17 -3.27
C ALA A 38 5.92 2.92 -2.18
N ALA A 39 5.47 1.67 -2.01
CA ALA A 39 4.57 1.28 -0.93
C ALA A 39 5.25 1.45 0.44
N MET A 40 6.49 1.02 0.56
CA MET A 40 7.30 1.15 1.78
C MET A 40 7.48 2.61 2.19
N ALA A 41 7.81 3.50 1.26
CA ALA A 41 8.00 4.92 1.55
C ALA A 41 6.71 5.58 2.04
N ARG A 42 5.56 5.32 1.40
CA ARG A 42 4.26 5.85 1.83
C ARG A 42 3.81 5.22 3.14
N GLY A 43 4.00 3.91 3.30
CA GLY A 43 3.67 3.18 4.51
C GLY A 43 4.48 3.65 5.71
N GLN A 44 5.76 3.97 5.53
CA GLN A 44 6.60 4.56 6.56
C GLN A 44 6.06 5.92 7.02
N ALA A 45 5.60 6.76 6.09
CA ALA A 45 5.01 8.06 6.44
C ALA A 45 3.74 7.89 7.30
N VAL A 46 2.85 6.96 6.94
CA VAL A 46 1.65 6.64 7.73
C VAL A 46 2.06 6.05 9.09
N TYR A 47 3.00 5.12 9.12
CA TYR A 47 3.51 4.51 10.36
C TYR A 47 4.00 5.56 11.34
N THR A 48 4.82 6.48 10.88
CA THR A 48 5.39 7.54 11.71
C THR A 48 4.33 8.44 12.34
N GLN A 49 3.25 8.72 11.62
CA GLN A 49 2.19 9.61 12.09
C GLN A 49 1.18 8.90 13.00
N VAL A 50 0.87 7.63 12.73
CA VAL A 50 -0.28 6.95 13.32
C VAL A 50 0.13 5.81 14.27
N CYS A 51 1.12 5.00 13.90
CA CYS A 51 1.44 3.75 14.60
C CYS A 51 2.60 3.89 15.59
N LEU A 52 3.59 4.73 15.22
CA LEU A 52 4.84 4.92 15.98
C LEU A 52 4.63 5.30 17.45
N PRO A 53 3.65 6.16 17.81
CA PRO A 53 3.45 6.55 19.21
C PRO A 53 3.23 5.36 20.16
N CYS A 54 2.62 4.27 19.67
CA CYS A 54 2.34 3.06 20.44
C CYS A 54 3.32 1.93 20.15
N HIS A 55 3.69 1.73 18.86
CA HIS A 55 4.50 0.59 18.45
C HIS A 55 5.99 0.86 18.32
N MET A 56 6.44 2.06 18.63
CA MET A 56 7.83 2.54 18.64
C MET A 56 8.51 2.51 17.26
N ALA A 57 9.68 3.16 17.17
CA ALA A 57 10.39 3.30 15.89
C ALA A 57 10.97 1.97 15.36
N ASP A 58 11.23 1.04 16.25
CA ASP A 58 11.76 -0.30 15.95
C ASP A 58 10.68 -1.38 15.82
N GLY A 59 9.41 -1.01 16.01
CA GLY A 59 8.29 -1.94 16.04
C GLY A 59 8.25 -2.84 17.26
N GLY A 60 9.05 -2.54 18.29
CA GLY A 60 9.15 -3.35 19.52
C GLY A 60 7.98 -3.19 20.48
N GLY A 61 7.20 -2.11 20.33
CA GLY A 61 6.11 -1.79 21.23
C GLY A 61 6.59 -1.39 22.63
N VAL A 62 5.70 -1.51 23.61
CA VAL A 62 6.01 -1.26 25.03
C VAL A 62 5.60 -2.48 25.84
N GLN A 63 6.53 -3.09 26.54
CA GLN A 63 6.31 -4.34 27.28
C GLN A 63 5.09 -4.23 28.19
N ASN A 64 4.24 -5.23 28.17
CA ASN A 64 2.99 -5.36 28.93
C ASN A 64 1.93 -4.27 28.63
N MET A 65 2.17 -3.40 27.66
CA MET A 65 1.25 -2.34 27.25
C MET A 65 0.88 -2.49 25.77
N ASN A 66 1.80 -2.13 24.88
CA ASN A 66 1.58 -2.13 23.45
C ASN A 66 2.36 -3.27 22.80
N PRO A 67 1.71 -4.17 22.06
CA PRO A 67 2.38 -5.35 21.54
C PRO A 67 3.43 -5.02 20.47
N PRO A 68 4.50 -5.85 20.37
CA PRO A 68 5.47 -5.73 19.30
C PRO A 68 4.84 -6.08 17.96
N LEU A 69 5.38 -5.50 16.89
CA LEU A 69 5.06 -5.84 15.50
C LEU A 69 6.13 -6.76 14.89
N VAL A 70 7.19 -7.03 15.62
CA VAL A 70 8.36 -7.82 15.19
C VAL A 70 8.05 -9.30 15.27
N GLY A 71 8.02 -10.00 14.14
CA GLY A 71 7.96 -11.46 14.08
C GLY A 71 6.67 -12.11 14.57
N THR A 72 5.62 -11.32 14.88
CA THR A 72 4.39 -11.86 15.46
C THR A 72 3.51 -12.57 14.43
N THR A 73 2.76 -13.56 14.88
CA THR A 73 1.78 -14.27 14.06
C THR A 73 0.66 -13.36 13.55
N TYR A 74 0.33 -12.29 14.29
CA TYR A 74 -0.62 -11.27 13.87
C TYR A 74 -0.13 -10.52 12.62
N VAL A 75 1.14 -10.10 12.60
CA VAL A 75 1.73 -9.35 11.50
C VAL A 75 2.06 -10.25 10.31
N LEU A 76 2.64 -11.42 10.54
CA LEU A 76 3.13 -12.31 9.48
C LEU A 76 2.05 -13.24 8.93
N GLY A 77 0.96 -13.43 9.66
CA GLY A 77 -0.10 -14.38 9.35
C GLY A 77 -1.16 -13.84 8.37
N ASN A 78 -2.41 -14.07 8.71
CA ASN A 78 -3.56 -13.77 7.84
C ASN A 78 -3.77 -12.27 7.65
N LYS A 79 -3.64 -11.82 6.39
CA LYS A 79 -3.79 -10.41 6.03
C LYS A 79 -5.18 -9.83 6.34
N ALA A 80 -6.24 -10.62 6.13
CA ALA A 80 -7.60 -10.11 6.39
C ALA A 80 -7.85 -9.90 7.89
N ALA A 81 -7.30 -10.74 8.76
CA ALA A 81 -7.35 -10.54 10.21
C ALA A 81 -6.57 -9.29 10.62
N LEU A 82 -5.36 -9.12 10.09
CA LEU A 82 -4.54 -7.94 10.36
C LEU A 82 -5.21 -6.64 9.88
N ILE A 83 -5.82 -6.66 8.69
CA ILE A 83 -6.59 -5.52 8.16
C ILE A 83 -7.78 -5.20 9.07
N LYS A 84 -8.52 -6.21 9.57
CA LYS A 84 -9.63 -6.01 10.52
C LYS A 84 -9.17 -5.33 11.80
N ILE A 85 -8.02 -5.73 12.35
CA ILE A 85 -7.44 -5.10 13.55
C ILE A 85 -7.21 -3.61 13.31
N VAL A 86 -6.63 -3.24 12.17
CA VAL A 86 -6.42 -1.82 11.86
C VAL A 86 -7.73 -1.08 11.66
N LEU A 87 -8.70 -1.67 10.97
CA LEU A 87 -9.98 -1.01 10.68
C LEU A 87 -10.85 -0.83 11.92
N HIS A 88 -10.87 -1.79 12.84
CA HIS A 88 -11.83 -1.83 13.94
C HIS A 88 -11.19 -1.68 15.32
N GLY A 89 -9.86 -1.62 15.35
CA GLY A 89 -9.14 -1.66 16.61
C GLY A 89 -9.06 -3.07 17.20
N PHE A 90 -8.50 -3.14 18.40
CA PHE A 90 -8.32 -4.38 19.13
C PHE A 90 -8.39 -4.10 20.64
N ASN A 91 -9.21 -4.83 21.37
CA ASN A 91 -9.50 -4.60 22.80
C ASN A 91 -9.43 -5.88 23.65
N GLU A 92 -8.75 -6.91 23.15
CA GLU A 92 -8.56 -8.16 23.88
C GLU A 92 -7.12 -8.24 24.40
N ASP A 93 -6.92 -8.87 25.54
CA ASP A 93 -5.58 -9.20 26.02
C ASP A 93 -4.94 -10.21 25.08
N VAL A 94 -3.70 -9.99 24.72
CA VAL A 94 -2.94 -10.91 23.86
C VAL A 94 -1.65 -11.34 24.54
N GLU A 95 -1.34 -12.63 24.43
CA GLU A 95 -0.05 -13.15 24.81
C GLU A 95 0.86 -13.26 23.58
N ILE A 96 2.03 -12.62 23.65
CA ILE A 96 3.05 -12.66 22.61
C ILE A 96 4.39 -12.89 23.27
N ASN A 97 5.05 -14.01 22.92
CA ASN A 97 6.37 -14.37 23.47
C ASN A 97 6.40 -14.40 25.01
N GLY A 98 5.34 -14.90 25.65
CA GLY A 98 5.23 -15.03 27.10
C GLY A 98 4.95 -13.71 27.86
N ASN A 99 4.63 -12.63 27.13
CA ASN A 99 4.20 -11.37 27.73
C ASN A 99 2.74 -11.08 27.33
N THR A 100 1.95 -10.62 28.29
CA THR A 100 0.58 -10.16 28.06
C THR A 100 0.56 -8.68 27.75
N TYR A 101 -0.22 -8.30 26.75
CA TYR A 101 -0.43 -6.92 26.30
C TYR A 101 -1.91 -6.60 26.37
N SER A 102 -2.27 -5.53 27.08
CA SER A 102 -3.67 -5.21 27.42
C SER A 102 -4.12 -3.80 27.02
N ASN A 103 -3.25 -2.99 26.42
CA ASN A 103 -3.67 -1.68 25.92
C ASN A 103 -4.61 -1.82 24.72
N ILE A 104 -5.68 -1.05 24.75
CA ILE A 104 -6.62 -0.97 23.64
C ILE A 104 -5.96 -0.29 22.46
N MET A 105 -6.00 -0.94 21.29
CA MET A 105 -5.68 -0.32 20.02
C MET A 105 -6.95 0.32 19.44
N GLY A 106 -6.93 1.62 19.20
CA GLY A 106 -8.03 2.33 18.55
C GLY A 106 -8.25 1.89 17.09
N ALA A 107 -9.46 2.08 16.59
CA ALA A 107 -9.76 1.89 15.18
C ALA A 107 -9.08 2.99 14.34
N HIS A 108 -8.66 2.62 13.14
CA HIS A 108 -8.11 3.54 12.12
C HIS A 108 -8.90 3.44 10.82
N ASP A 109 -10.22 3.47 10.91
CA ASP A 109 -11.15 3.40 9.80
C ASP A 109 -11.21 4.70 8.97
N ASP A 110 -10.67 5.79 9.51
CA ASP A 110 -10.40 7.06 8.84
C ASP A 110 -9.30 6.98 7.78
N LEU A 111 -8.39 6.01 7.89
CA LEU A 111 -7.38 5.77 6.87
C LEU A 111 -8.00 5.21 5.59
N THR A 112 -7.55 5.72 4.44
CA THR A 112 -7.94 5.17 3.13
C THR A 112 -7.44 3.74 2.95
N ASP A 113 -8.09 2.96 2.08
CA ASP A 113 -7.66 1.59 1.76
C ASP A 113 -6.21 1.53 1.28
N ARG A 114 -5.75 2.58 0.58
CA ARG A 114 -4.36 2.70 0.14
C ARG A 114 -3.41 2.92 1.30
N GLN A 115 -3.74 3.79 2.23
CA GLN A 115 -2.91 4.06 3.41
C GLN A 115 -2.77 2.83 4.29
N ILE A 116 -3.87 2.10 4.52
CA ILE A 116 -3.83 0.83 5.26
C ILE A 116 -2.98 -0.21 4.53
N ALA A 117 -3.14 -0.36 3.21
CA ALA A 117 -2.34 -1.29 2.43
C ALA A 117 -0.83 -0.95 2.48
N ASP A 118 -0.49 0.33 2.34
CA ASP A 118 0.88 0.81 2.35
C ASP A 118 1.53 0.65 3.74
N VAL A 119 0.84 1.02 4.83
CA VAL A 119 1.38 0.88 6.19
C VAL A 119 1.51 -0.60 6.60
N LEU A 120 0.56 -1.46 6.25
CA LEU A 120 0.69 -2.88 6.52
C LEU A 120 1.79 -3.53 5.68
N THR A 121 2.00 -3.07 4.44
CA THR A 121 3.15 -3.49 3.63
C THR A 121 4.45 -3.07 4.30
N TYR A 122 4.54 -1.83 4.81
CA TYR A 122 5.70 -1.34 5.55
C TYR A 122 5.98 -2.22 6.78
N VAL A 123 5.00 -2.43 7.65
CA VAL A 123 5.16 -3.25 8.87
C VAL A 123 5.59 -4.67 8.53
N ARG A 124 5.03 -5.27 7.49
CA ARG A 124 5.33 -6.65 7.05
C ARG A 124 6.69 -6.81 6.36
N HIS A 125 7.38 -5.72 6.04
CA HIS A 125 8.72 -5.72 5.42
C HIS A 125 9.77 -4.96 6.23
N SER A 126 9.40 -4.35 7.36
CA SER A 126 10.30 -3.66 8.29
C SER A 126 10.57 -4.49 9.54
N PHE A 127 11.43 -4.03 10.41
CA PHE A 127 11.70 -4.64 11.72
C PHE A 127 12.16 -6.10 11.64
N GLY A 128 12.81 -6.48 10.53
CA GLY A 128 13.20 -7.88 10.28
C GLY A 128 12.08 -8.78 9.74
N ASN A 129 10.86 -8.27 9.61
CA ASN A 129 9.73 -8.99 9.03
C ASN A 129 9.93 -9.26 7.53
N LYS A 130 9.50 -10.46 7.08
CA LYS A 130 9.54 -10.86 5.67
C LYS A 130 8.24 -11.56 5.31
N ALA A 131 7.24 -10.80 4.84
CA ALA A 131 5.93 -11.34 4.48
C ALA A 131 5.39 -10.68 3.20
N SER A 132 4.31 -11.20 2.63
CA SER A 132 3.72 -10.66 1.40
C SER A 132 3.15 -9.26 1.58
N ILE A 133 3.18 -8.45 0.52
CA ILE A 133 2.55 -7.12 0.46
C ILE A 133 1.04 -7.21 0.71
N VAL A 134 0.46 -6.12 1.17
CA VAL A 134 -0.98 -5.91 1.26
C VAL A 134 -1.40 -4.95 0.15
N ASN A 135 -2.48 -5.28 -0.58
CA ASN A 135 -3.01 -4.45 -1.66
C ASN A 135 -4.26 -3.69 -1.20
N ALA A 136 -4.49 -2.51 -1.77
CA ALA A 136 -5.68 -1.71 -1.46
C ALA A 136 -7.00 -2.45 -1.75
N THR A 137 -7.02 -3.34 -2.76
CA THR A 137 -8.18 -4.17 -3.05
C THR A 137 -8.47 -5.22 -1.97
N GLU A 138 -7.46 -5.72 -1.25
CA GLU A 138 -7.65 -6.61 -0.10
C GLU A 138 -8.28 -5.83 1.06
N VAL A 139 -7.81 -4.61 1.32
CA VAL A 139 -8.38 -3.73 2.35
C VAL A 139 -9.83 -3.38 2.04
N SER A 140 -10.12 -2.95 0.79
CA SER A 140 -11.47 -2.62 0.34
C SER A 140 -12.46 -3.78 0.53
N LYS A 141 -12.06 -5.00 0.20
CA LYS A 141 -12.88 -6.21 0.41
C LYS A 141 -13.20 -6.44 1.89
N VAL A 142 -12.20 -6.32 2.76
CA VAL A 142 -12.39 -6.50 4.21
C VAL A 142 -13.30 -5.40 4.77
N ARG A 143 -13.04 -4.13 4.41
CA ARG A 143 -13.88 -2.99 4.82
C ARG A 143 -15.34 -3.16 4.37
N ALA A 144 -15.59 -3.61 3.15
CA ALA A 144 -16.94 -3.84 2.64
C ALA A 144 -17.65 -4.98 3.39
N ALA A 145 -16.94 -6.05 3.73
CA ALA A 145 -17.48 -7.18 4.47
C ALA A 145 -17.82 -6.84 5.94
N SER A 146 -17.18 -5.83 6.50
CA SER A 146 -17.38 -5.41 7.90
C SER A 146 -18.53 -4.41 8.09
N LYS A 147 -19.15 -3.91 7.01
CA LYS A 147 -20.30 -2.99 7.06
C LYS A 147 -21.65 -3.69 7.11
N LYS A 148 -21.66 -5.01 7.18
CA LYS A 148 -22.86 -5.83 7.35
C LYS A 148 -23.02 -6.17 8.82
#